data_9751f733ce2637cab14ef1a803dc68ce
#
_entry.id   9751f733ce2637cab14ef1a803dc68ce
#
_cell.length_a   1.000
_cell.length_b   1.000
_cell.length_c   1.000
_cell.angle_alpha   90.00
_cell.angle_beta   90.00
_cell.angle_gamma   90.00
#
_symmetry.space_group_name_H-M   'P 1'
#
loop_
_entity.id
_entity.type
_entity.pdbx_description
1 polymer ?
#
loop_
_entity_poly.entity_id
_entity_poly.type
_entity_poly.pdbx_seq_one_letter_code
_entity_poly.pdbx_strand_id
1 'polypeptide(L)' 'MTEIGKMLREDGVKEGLKEGKADILIKQLIKKFKAIPEEYKKNIKNLDEATIDVIATDIFDIETLDELEKYFK' A
#
# COMPACT_ATOMS: atom_id res chain seq x y z
N MET A 1 28.83 -6.08 -5.04
CA MET A 1 27.96 -5.05 -5.51
C MET A 1 26.69 -4.97 -4.71
N THR A 2 25.79 -4.15 -5.17
CA THR A 2 24.54 -3.92 -4.46
C THR A 2 23.70 -5.18 -4.31
N GLU A 3 23.82 -6.11 -5.21
CA GLU A 3 23.02 -7.32 -5.17
C GLU A 3 23.30 -8.18 -3.95
N ILE A 4 24.56 -8.26 -3.55
CA ILE A 4 24.92 -9.06 -2.39
C ILE A 4 24.35 -8.44 -1.12
N GLY A 5 24.49 -7.14 -0.98
CA GLY A 5 23.91 -6.45 0.16
C GLY A 5 22.40 -6.56 0.20
N LYS A 6 21.81 -6.53 -0.96
CA LYS A 6 20.38 -6.66 -1.09
C LYS A 6 19.89 -8.01 -0.59
N MET A 7 20.60 -9.07 -0.94
CA MET A 7 20.23 -10.41 -0.51
C MET A 7 20.34 -10.58 0.99
N LEU A 8 21.41 -10.02 1.57
CA LEU A 8 21.63 -10.15 3.01
C LEU A 8 20.56 -9.47 3.84
N ARG A 9 19.90 -8.48 3.29
CA ARG A 9 18.88 -7.73 4.02
C ARG A 9 17.51 -7.88 3.41
N GLU A 10 17.30 -8.96 2.70
CA GLU A 10 16.08 -9.15 1.96
C GLU A 10 14.82 -9.03 2.83
N ASP A 11 14.81 -9.70 3.98
CA ASP A 11 13.65 -9.68 4.84
C ASP A 11 13.35 -8.28 5.38
N GLY A 12 14.36 -7.59 5.86
CA GLY A 12 14.19 -6.24 6.37
C GLY A 12 13.76 -5.27 5.27
N VAL A 13 14.33 -5.44 4.08
CA VAL A 13 13.99 -4.58 2.95
C VAL A 13 12.54 -4.78 2.56
N LYS A 14 12.08 -6.02 2.54
CA LYS A 14 10.69 -6.31 2.17
C LYS A 14 9.70 -5.68 3.13
N GLU A 15 9.98 -5.75 4.42
CA GLU A 15 9.11 -5.13 5.40
C GLU A 15 9.10 -3.61 5.24
N GLY A 16 10.27 -3.02 5.06
CA GLY A 16 10.37 -1.59 4.84
C GLY A 16 9.65 -1.15 3.57
N LEU A 17 9.78 -1.94 2.51
CA LEU A 17 9.10 -1.62 1.26
C LEU A 17 7.59 -1.71 1.41
N LYS A 18 7.11 -2.71 2.13
CA LYS A 18 5.67 -2.84 2.34
C LYS A 18 5.11 -1.65 3.10
N GLU A 19 5.78 -1.25 4.17
CA GLU A 19 5.33 -0.09 4.93
C GLU A 19 5.41 1.18 4.11
N GLY A 20 6.48 1.34 3.35
CA GLY A 20 6.65 2.50 2.49
C GLY A 20 5.57 2.56 1.41
N LYS A 21 5.27 1.43 0.81
CA LYS A 21 4.22 1.38 -0.21
C LYS A 21 2.86 1.67 0.39
N ALA A 22 2.58 1.14 1.57
CA ALA A 22 1.31 1.42 2.24
C ALA A 22 1.19 2.90 2.57
N ASP A 23 2.25 3.51 3.07
CA ASP A 23 2.23 4.94 3.39
C ASP A 23 2.01 5.79 2.15
N ILE A 24 2.70 5.46 1.06
CA ILE A 24 2.54 6.20 -0.18
C ILE A 24 1.12 6.04 -0.71
N LEU A 25 0.58 4.83 -0.66
CA LEU A 25 -0.78 4.58 -1.11
C LEU A 25 -1.78 5.37 -0.28
N ILE A 26 -1.60 5.39 1.03
CA ILE A 26 -2.47 6.15 1.91
C ILE A 26 -2.41 7.64 1.55
N LYS A 27 -1.23 8.16 1.32
CA LYS A 27 -1.08 9.56 0.93
C LYS A 27 -1.76 9.85 -0.40
N GLN A 28 -1.63 8.94 -1.36
CA GLN A 28 -2.29 9.09 -2.64
C GLN A 28 -3.81 9.08 -2.49
N LEU A 29 -4.32 8.20 -1.64
CA LEU A 29 -5.75 8.12 -1.40
C LEU A 29 -6.27 9.38 -0.71
N ILE A 30 -5.53 9.89 0.25
CA ILE A 30 -5.92 11.13 0.92
C ILE A 30 -5.96 12.28 -0.09
N LYS A 31 -5.00 12.33 -0.99
CA LYS A 31 -4.97 13.38 -1.99
C LYS A 31 -6.13 13.24 -2.96
N LYS A 32 -6.48 12.01 -3.31
CA LYS A 32 -7.58 11.75 -4.25
C LYS A 32 -8.95 11.99 -3.63
N PHE A 33 -9.14 11.55 -2.39
CA PHE A 33 -10.43 11.61 -1.71
C PHE A 33 -10.48 12.65 -0.60
N LYS A 34 -9.39 13.38 -0.40
CA LYS A 34 -9.21 14.43 0.60
C LYS A 34 -9.00 13.89 2.01
N ALA A 35 -9.71 12.84 2.39
CA ALA A 35 -9.51 12.20 3.68
C ALA A 35 -10.01 10.77 3.59
N ILE A 36 -9.43 9.89 4.42
CA ILE A 36 -9.89 8.52 4.53
C ILE A 36 -10.00 8.14 6.01
N PRO A 37 -10.97 7.28 6.36
CA PRO A 37 -11.12 6.84 7.74
C PRO A 37 -9.91 6.09 8.26
N GLU A 38 -9.66 6.19 9.55
CA GLU A 38 -8.56 5.46 10.18
C GLU A 38 -8.66 3.95 9.94
N GLU A 39 -9.88 3.44 9.91
CA GLU A 39 -10.13 2.05 9.67
C GLU A 39 -9.54 1.61 8.32
N TYR A 40 -9.70 2.44 7.30
CA TYR A 40 -9.16 2.15 5.98
C TYR A 40 -7.64 2.17 6.01
N LYS A 41 -7.06 3.12 6.73
CA LYS A 41 -5.61 3.19 6.86
C LYS A 41 -5.05 1.92 7.49
N LYS A 42 -5.69 1.45 8.56
CA LYS A 42 -5.26 0.22 9.22
C LYS A 42 -5.39 -0.98 8.29
N ASN A 43 -6.49 -1.05 7.57
CA ASN A 43 -6.70 -2.15 6.64
C ASN A 43 -5.63 -2.17 5.56
N ILE A 44 -5.29 -1.00 5.03
CA ILE A 44 -4.26 -0.91 4.00
C ILE A 44 -2.91 -1.38 4.54
N LYS A 45 -2.57 -0.99 5.75
CA LYS A 45 -1.30 -1.39 6.35
C LYS A 45 -1.22 -2.88 6.61
N ASN A 46 -2.37 -3.52 6.77
CA ASN A 46 -2.43 -4.97 7.01
C ASN A 46 -2.47 -5.80 5.73
N LEU A 47 -2.63 -5.16 4.57
CA LEU A 47 -2.62 -5.87 3.30
C LEU A 47 -1.21 -6.34 2.95
N ASP A 48 -1.13 -7.40 2.15
CA ASP A 48 0.16 -7.83 1.68
C ASP A 48 0.64 -6.92 0.55
N GLU A 49 1.92 -7.03 0.23
CA GLU A 49 2.53 -6.15 -0.76
C GLU A 49 1.85 -6.27 -2.12
N ALA A 50 1.48 -7.49 -2.50
CA ALA A 50 0.85 -7.70 -3.80
C ALA A 50 -0.48 -6.96 -3.90
N THR A 51 -1.28 -7.01 -2.82
CA THR A 51 -2.57 -6.32 -2.82
C THR A 51 -2.38 -4.82 -2.83
N ILE A 52 -1.39 -4.32 -2.08
CA ILE A 52 -1.09 -2.89 -2.08
C ILE A 52 -0.72 -2.43 -3.49
N ASP A 53 0.08 -3.22 -4.20
CA ASP A 53 0.46 -2.90 -5.57
C ASP A 53 -0.75 -2.88 -6.50
N VAL A 54 -1.68 -3.81 -6.31
CA VAL A 54 -2.89 -3.84 -7.12
C VAL A 54 -3.71 -2.57 -6.91
N ILE A 55 -3.89 -2.16 -5.66
CA ILE A 55 -4.63 -0.95 -5.36
C ILE A 55 -3.93 0.27 -5.95
N ALA A 56 -2.61 0.34 -5.80
CA ALA A 56 -1.84 1.46 -6.34
C ALA A 56 -1.96 1.55 -7.85
N THR A 57 -2.03 0.41 -8.52
CA THR A 57 -2.20 0.36 -9.96
C THR A 57 -3.60 0.80 -10.37
N ASP A 58 -4.60 0.39 -9.60
CA ASP A 58 -5.99 0.69 -9.91
C ASP A 58 -6.48 2.03 -9.37
N ILE A 59 -5.61 2.77 -8.70
CA ILE A 59 -6.03 3.98 -8.01
C ILE A 59 -6.71 5.00 -8.92
N PHE A 60 -6.32 5.05 -10.17
CA PHE A 60 -6.94 5.97 -11.11
C PHE A 60 -8.33 5.52 -11.53
N ASP A 61 -8.61 4.23 -11.39
CA ASP A 61 -9.92 3.67 -11.73
C ASP A 61 -10.85 3.64 -10.53
N ILE A 62 -10.31 3.83 -9.33
CA ILE A 62 -11.11 3.84 -8.10
C ILE A 62 -11.73 5.22 -7.96
N GLU A 63 -13.05 5.28 -7.98
CA GLU A 63 -13.76 6.55 -7.88
C GLU A 63 -14.29 6.85 -6.48
N THR A 64 -14.55 5.81 -5.69
CA THR A 64 -15.06 5.98 -4.35
C THR A 64 -14.29 5.12 -3.37
N LEU A 65 -14.32 5.51 -2.09
CA LEU A 65 -13.66 4.74 -1.05
C LEU A 65 -14.30 3.36 -0.88
N ASP A 66 -15.58 3.25 -1.17
CA ASP A 66 -16.27 1.98 -1.06
C ASP A 66 -15.63 0.90 -1.92
N GLU A 67 -15.05 1.29 -3.04
CA GLU A 67 -14.41 0.33 -3.94
C GLU A 67 -13.18 -0.30 -3.32
N LEU A 68 -12.60 0.32 -2.30
CA LEU A 68 -11.46 -0.25 -1.60
C LEU A 68 -11.83 -1.45 -0.76
N GLU A 69 -13.08 -1.52 -0.32
CA GLU A 69 -13.51 -2.59 0.58
C GLU A 69 -13.33 -3.97 -0.03
N LYS A 70 -13.45 -4.09 -1.34
CA LYS A 70 -13.28 -5.38 -1.99
C LYS A 70 -11.85 -5.90 -1.87
N TYR A 71 -10.88 -5.02 -1.65
CA TYR A 71 -9.49 -5.43 -1.48
C TYR A 71 -9.17 -5.85 -0.06
N PHE A 72 -10.03 -5.50 0.89
CA PHE A 72 -9.80 -5.79 2.30
C PHE A 72 -10.34 -7.16 2.73
N LYS A 73 -11.05 -7.84 1.87
CA LYS A 73 -11.67 -9.12 2.19
C LYS A 73 -10.86 -10.31 1.77
#